data_b5a66b124a69966693cbd058e712ab04
#
_entry.id   b5a66b124a69966693cbd058e712ab04
#
_cell.length_a   1.000
_cell.length_b   1.000
_cell.length_c   1.000
_cell.angle_alpha   90.00
_cell.angle_beta   90.00
_cell.angle_gamma   90.00
#
_symmetry.space_group_name_H-M   'P 1'
#
loop_
_entity.id
_entity.type
_entity.pdbx_description
1 polymer ?
#
loop_
_entity_poly.entity_id
_entity_poly.type
_entity_poly.pdbx_seq_one_letter_code
_entity_poly.pdbx_strand_id
1 'polypeptide(L)'
;VIVIFVVLGWKYINAENYVPYIPANTGTLGEFGFSGVLRGAAIVFFAFLGFDAVSTAAQETKNPKRDMPVGILGSLLICTILYMVFAYVMTGVAHYSDFAGQQGIAPVAVAIDHMGHADATGVIHPDYPWLNRAIVLAILFGYCSVIMVTLLGQSRVFLSMSRDGLLPPFFSKIHEKYRTPAHSNLLFMVIVGGLAAFVPARVAGEMTSIGTLFAFTLVCAAVLIVRKSMPDVHRAFKTPFVPTVPILGI
;
A
#
# COMPACT_ATOMS: atom_id res chain seq x y z
N VAL A 1 -4.16 13.19 7.68
CA VAL A 1 -3.23 13.74 6.68
C VAL A 1 -3.93 13.92 5.33
N ILE A 2 -4.40 12.84 4.67
CA ILE A 2 -5.01 12.89 3.32
C ILE A 2 -6.13 13.92 3.24
N VAL A 3 -7.11 13.89 4.15
CA VAL A 3 -8.25 14.81 4.14
C VAL A 3 -7.81 16.26 4.28
N ILE A 4 -6.89 16.56 5.21
CA ILE A 4 -6.39 17.92 5.42
C ILE A 4 -5.66 18.41 4.15
N PHE A 5 -4.80 17.57 3.59
CA PHE A 5 -4.07 17.90 2.37
C PHE A 5 -5.02 18.17 1.19
N VAL A 6 -6.03 17.32 0.99
CA VAL A 6 -7.01 17.46 -0.09
C VAL A 6 -7.83 18.74 0.07
N VAL A 7 -8.34 19.01 1.28
CA VAL A 7 -9.16 20.21 1.53
C VAL A 7 -8.37 21.50 1.33
N LEU A 8 -7.15 21.57 1.84
CA LEU A 8 -6.31 22.76 1.70
C LEU A 8 -5.73 22.89 0.29
N GLY A 9 -5.29 21.79 -0.33
CA GLY A 9 -4.71 21.77 -1.66
C GLY A 9 -5.70 22.06 -2.79
N TRP A 10 -7.00 21.80 -2.56
CA TRP A 10 -8.04 22.00 -3.57
C TRP A 10 -8.04 23.41 -4.18
N LYS A 11 -7.74 24.42 -3.35
CA LYS A 11 -7.69 25.83 -3.76
C LYS A 11 -6.50 26.14 -4.70
N TYR A 12 -5.42 25.35 -4.62
CA TYR A 12 -4.17 25.60 -5.34
C TYR A 12 -4.02 24.73 -6.59
N ILE A 13 -5.08 24.05 -7.00
CA ILE A 13 -5.08 23.23 -8.23
C ILE A 13 -4.94 24.15 -9.44
N ASN A 14 -3.87 23.94 -10.23
CA ASN A 14 -3.69 24.54 -11.53
C ASN A 14 -3.91 23.48 -12.62
N ALA A 15 -4.85 23.73 -13.52
CA ALA A 15 -5.18 22.82 -14.61
C ALA A 15 -4.02 22.59 -15.60
N GLU A 16 -3.10 23.54 -15.71
CA GLU A 16 -1.90 23.43 -16.55
C GLU A 16 -0.96 22.32 -16.10
N ASN A 17 -0.94 22.00 -14.80
CA ASN A 17 -0.11 20.92 -14.24
C ASN A 17 -0.50 19.52 -14.74
N TYR A 18 -1.69 19.37 -15.32
CA TYR A 18 -2.14 18.10 -15.91
C TYR A 18 -1.75 17.93 -17.37
N VAL A 19 -1.06 18.89 -17.99
CA VAL A 19 -0.72 18.85 -19.41
C VAL A 19 0.80 18.64 -19.57
N PRO A 20 1.22 17.58 -20.28
CA PRO A 20 0.42 16.51 -20.89
C PRO A 20 -0.03 15.46 -19.86
N TYR A 21 -1.29 15.01 -19.92
CA TYR A 21 -1.83 14.02 -18.98
C TYR A 21 -1.08 12.69 -19.03
N ILE A 22 -0.66 12.27 -20.22
CA ILE A 22 0.27 11.17 -20.43
C ILE A 22 1.45 11.71 -21.23
N PRO A 23 2.63 11.93 -20.62
CA PRO A 23 3.81 12.37 -21.33
C PRO A 23 4.21 11.38 -22.43
N ALA A 24 4.75 11.88 -23.54
CA ALA A 24 5.18 11.04 -24.65
C ALA A 24 6.28 10.05 -24.20
N ASN A 25 6.27 8.84 -24.76
CA ASN A 25 7.29 7.85 -24.48
C ASN A 25 8.67 8.32 -24.98
N THR A 26 9.70 8.20 -24.16
CA THR A 26 11.08 8.55 -24.47
C THR A 26 11.81 7.54 -25.37
N GLY A 27 11.12 6.44 -25.76
CA GLY A 27 11.71 5.34 -26.54
C GLY A 27 12.17 4.16 -25.69
N THR A 28 12.16 4.29 -24.36
CA THR A 28 12.47 3.20 -23.42
C THR A 28 11.19 2.60 -22.86
N LEU A 29 11.15 1.29 -22.77
CA LEU A 29 9.99 0.55 -22.26
C LEU A 29 9.81 0.81 -20.76
N GLY A 30 8.65 1.32 -20.37
CA GLY A 30 8.35 1.64 -18.96
C GLY A 30 8.76 3.04 -18.51
N GLU A 31 9.30 3.88 -19.39
CA GLU A 31 9.50 5.32 -19.16
C GLU A 31 8.47 6.11 -19.95
N PHE A 32 7.56 6.78 -19.26
CA PHE A 32 6.49 7.58 -19.85
C PHE A 32 5.58 6.82 -20.86
N GLY A 33 4.60 7.49 -21.43
CA GLY A 33 3.61 6.88 -22.29
C GLY A 33 2.78 5.81 -21.58
N PHE A 34 2.06 5.00 -22.33
CA PHE A 34 1.21 3.95 -21.77
C PHE A 34 2.00 2.85 -21.02
N SER A 35 3.21 2.52 -21.49
CA SER A 35 4.10 1.58 -20.79
C SER A 35 4.57 2.11 -19.43
N GLY A 36 4.77 3.43 -19.32
CA GLY A 36 5.06 4.10 -18.04
C GLY A 36 3.89 4.06 -17.08
N VAL A 37 2.66 4.21 -17.59
CA VAL A 37 1.43 4.08 -16.76
C VAL A 37 1.32 2.65 -16.19
N LEU A 38 1.55 1.62 -16.99
CA LEU A 38 1.52 0.24 -16.53
C LEU A 38 2.59 -0.05 -15.47
N ARG A 39 3.82 0.43 -15.70
CA ARG A 39 4.90 0.31 -14.71
C ARG A 39 4.56 1.08 -13.42
N GLY A 40 4.03 2.30 -13.55
CA GLY A 40 3.57 3.09 -12.42
C GLY A 40 2.49 2.38 -11.61
N ALA A 41 1.51 1.78 -12.28
CA ALA A 41 0.46 1.00 -11.62
C ALA A 41 1.03 -0.19 -10.83
N ALA A 42 2.02 -0.90 -11.38
CA ALA A 42 2.68 -2.01 -10.69
C ALA A 42 3.45 -1.54 -9.44
N ILE A 43 4.10 -0.37 -9.51
CA ILE A 43 4.81 0.23 -8.36
C ILE A 43 3.82 0.73 -7.31
N VAL A 44 2.77 1.45 -7.74
CA VAL A 44 1.75 2.02 -6.84
C VAL A 44 0.91 0.93 -6.17
N PHE A 45 0.86 -0.27 -6.73
CA PHE A 45 0.23 -1.43 -6.09
C PHE A 45 0.74 -1.65 -4.66
N PHE A 46 2.00 -1.30 -4.38
CA PHE A 46 2.56 -1.32 -3.03
C PHE A 46 1.72 -0.50 -2.02
N ALA A 47 1.09 0.58 -2.45
CA ALA A 47 0.26 1.41 -1.57
C ALA A 47 -1.04 0.72 -1.12
N PHE A 48 -1.45 -0.35 -1.79
CA PHE A 48 -2.62 -1.14 -1.43
C PHE A 48 -2.29 -2.29 -0.48
N LEU A 49 -1.01 -2.60 -0.23
CA LEU A 49 -0.61 -3.67 0.68
C LEU A 49 -1.17 -3.42 2.08
N GLY A 50 -1.76 -4.47 2.65
CA GLY A 50 -2.37 -4.42 3.97
C GLY A 50 -3.88 -4.76 3.97
N PHE A 51 -4.58 -4.69 2.83
CA PHE A 51 -5.96 -5.16 2.78
C PHE A 51 -6.07 -6.67 3.05
N ASP A 52 -5.05 -7.42 2.72
CA ASP A 52 -4.90 -8.85 2.96
C ASP A 52 -4.63 -9.16 4.44
N ALA A 53 -4.00 -8.23 5.18
CA ALA A 53 -3.78 -8.38 6.62
C ALA A 53 -5.12 -8.49 7.40
N VAL A 54 -6.21 -7.94 6.87
CA VAL A 54 -7.55 -8.14 7.43
C VAL A 54 -7.91 -9.62 7.50
N SER A 55 -7.48 -10.43 6.54
CA SER A 55 -7.73 -11.87 6.52
C SER A 55 -7.10 -12.61 7.71
N THR A 56 -5.98 -12.12 8.23
CA THR A 56 -5.30 -12.71 9.39
C THR A 56 -6.09 -12.55 10.69
N ALA A 57 -6.98 -11.55 10.74
CA ALA A 57 -7.86 -11.30 11.87
C ALA A 57 -9.20 -12.08 11.80
N ALA A 58 -9.37 -12.96 10.81
CA ALA A 58 -10.61 -13.72 10.61
C ALA A 58 -10.99 -14.57 11.83
N GLN A 59 -10.02 -15.10 12.58
CA GLN A 59 -10.25 -15.89 13.78
C GLN A 59 -10.75 -15.06 14.97
N GLU A 60 -10.56 -13.75 14.96
CA GLU A 60 -10.99 -12.82 16.01
C GLU A 60 -12.31 -12.12 15.67
N THR A 61 -12.83 -12.33 14.47
CA THR A 61 -14.04 -11.69 13.97
C THR A 61 -15.30 -12.43 14.40
N LYS A 62 -16.34 -11.72 14.84
CA LYS A 62 -17.61 -12.32 15.30
C LYS A 62 -18.32 -13.12 14.21
N ASN A 63 -18.40 -12.56 12.99
CA ASN A 63 -19.06 -13.18 11.83
C ASN A 63 -18.13 -13.17 10.60
N PRO A 64 -17.07 -14.01 10.58
CA PRO A 64 -16.05 -13.94 9.53
C PRO A 64 -16.60 -14.17 8.12
N LYS A 65 -17.66 -14.97 7.98
CA LYS A 65 -18.28 -15.25 6.67
C LYS A 65 -18.86 -14.01 5.97
N ARG A 66 -19.31 -13.02 6.72
CA ARG A 66 -19.87 -11.77 6.22
C ARG A 66 -18.88 -10.62 6.33
N ASP A 67 -18.26 -10.51 7.49
CA ASP A 67 -17.47 -9.32 7.85
C ASP A 67 -16.14 -9.27 7.08
N MET A 68 -15.54 -10.44 6.76
CA MET A 68 -14.31 -10.48 5.98
C MET A 68 -14.47 -9.94 4.54
N PRO A 69 -15.40 -10.44 3.72
CA PRO A 69 -15.60 -9.88 2.38
C PRO A 69 -15.97 -8.40 2.39
N VAL A 70 -16.84 -7.98 3.31
CA VAL A 70 -17.24 -6.57 3.43
C VAL A 70 -16.08 -5.69 3.86
N GLY A 71 -15.29 -6.14 4.82
CA GLY A 71 -14.10 -5.41 5.30
C GLY A 71 -13.04 -5.25 4.21
N ILE A 72 -12.71 -6.32 3.50
CA ILE A 72 -11.69 -6.31 2.44
C ILE A 72 -12.14 -5.45 1.26
N LEU A 73 -13.32 -5.71 0.72
CA LEU A 73 -13.82 -4.97 -0.45
C LEU A 73 -14.12 -3.50 -0.11
N GLY A 74 -14.68 -3.25 1.07
CA GLY A 74 -14.98 -1.90 1.54
C GLY A 74 -13.70 -1.08 1.76
N SER A 75 -12.68 -1.65 2.38
CA SER A 75 -11.39 -0.98 2.57
C SER A 75 -10.71 -0.68 1.24
N LEU A 76 -10.70 -1.62 0.29
CA LEU A 76 -10.16 -1.40 -1.05
C LEU A 76 -10.87 -0.27 -1.78
N LEU A 77 -12.21 -0.25 -1.76
CA LEU A 77 -12.99 0.79 -2.42
C LEU A 77 -12.71 2.18 -1.82
N ILE A 78 -12.76 2.29 -0.49
CA ILE A 78 -12.50 3.55 0.20
C ILE A 78 -11.08 4.04 -0.06
N CYS A 79 -10.08 3.16 0.09
CA CYS A 79 -8.68 3.51 -0.16
C CYS A 79 -8.46 3.93 -1.62
N THR A 80 -9.07 3.25 -2.59
CA THR A 80 -8.96 3.61 -4.01
C THR A 80 -9.48 5.02 -4.26
N ILE A 81 -10.67 5.35 -3.74
CA ILE A 81 -11.24 6.70 -3.88
C ILE A 81 -10.33 7.74 -3.25
N LEU A 82 -9.86 7.49 -2.02
CA LEU A 82 -8.97 8.40 -1.31
C LEU A 82 -7.64 8.61 -2.07
N TYR A 83 -7.05 7.55 -2.61
CA TYR A 83 -5.80 7.65 -3.37
C TYR A 83 -5.98 8.38 -4.70
N MET A 84 -7.09 8.16 -5.40
CA MET A 84 -7.39 8.90 -6.63
C MET A 84 -7.56 10.39 -6.36
N VAL A 85 -8.34 10.77 -5.35
CA VAL A 85 -8.55 12.18 -4.97
C VAL A 85 -7.24 12.81 -4.49
N PHE A 86 -6.46 12.08 -3.69
CA PHE A 86 -5.17 12.56 -3.21
C PHE A 86 -4.17 12.78 -4.36
N ALA A 87 -4.03 11.81 -5.26
CA ALA A 87 -3.14 11.92 -6.42
C ALA A 87 -3.58 13.07 -7.34
N TYR A 88 -4.88 13.23 -7.57
CA TYR A 88 -5.43 14.32 -8.36
C TYR A 88 -5.05 15.69 -7.78
N VAL A 89 -5.26 15.91 -6.49
CA VAL A 89 -4.89 17.16 -5.84
C VAL A 89 -3.38 17.37 -5.86
N MET A 90 -2.60 16.33 -5.55
CA MET A 90 -1.13 16.41 -5.50
C MET A 90 -0.53 16.82 -6.84
N THR A 91 -0.97 16.20 -7.94
CA THR A 91 -0.51 16.53 -9.29
C THR A 91 -1.08 17.85 -9.82
N GLY A 92 -2.21 18.30 -9.28
CA GLY A 92 -2.77 19.62 -9.60
C GLY A 92 -2.06 20.77 -8.90
N VAL A 93 -1.53 20.55 -7.71
CA VAL A 93 -0.80 21.57 -6.93
C VAL A 93 0.64 21.73 -7.43
N ALA A 94 1.32 20.64 -7.77
CA ALA A 94 2.69 20.66 -8.27
C ALA A 94 2.80 19.79 -9.52
N HIS A 95 3.59 20.25 -10.49
CA HIS A 95 3.80 19.50 -11.74
C HIS A 95 4.63 18.23 -11.45
N TYR A 96 4.38 17.15 -12.19
CA TYR A 96 5.04 15.85 -11.94
C TYR A 96 6.58 15.91 -11.99
N SER A 97 7.16 16.85 -12.76
CA SER A 97 8.61 17.07 -12.82
C SER A 97 9.21 17.54 -11.50
N ASP A 98 8.44 18.22 -10.66
CA ASP A 98 8.92 18.79 -9.41
C ASP A 98 9.17 17.70 -8.36
N PHE A 99 8.52 16.56 -8.52
CA PHE A 99 8.75 15.38 -7.68
C PHE A 99 9.96 14.56 -8.12
N ALA A 100 10.41 14.67 -9.38
CA ALA A 100 11.48 13.84 -9.93
C ALA A 100 12.89 14.21 -9.42
N GLY A 101 13.10 15.47 -9.01
CA GLY A 101 14.41 15.99 -8.60
C GLY A 101 14.75 15.81 -7.12
N GLN A 102 13.79 15.45 -6.27
CA GLN A 102 13.96 15.48 -4.82
C GLN A 102 14.03 14.07 -4.23
N GLN A 103 15.15 13.40 -4.42
CA GLN A 103 15.41 12.11 -3.78
C GLN A 103 15.50 12.28 -2.26
N GLY A 104 14.55 11.68 -1.54
CA GLY A 104 14.56 11.61 -0.08
C GLY A 104 13.60 12.54 0.66
N ILE A 105 12.95 13.48 -0.01
CA ILE A 105 11.89 14.30 0.59
C ILE A 105 10.54 13.64 0.32
N ALA A 106 9.66 13.63 1.34
CA ALA A 106 8.30 13.11 1.16
C ALA A 106 7.57 13.93 0.07
N PRO A 107 7.04 13.29 -0.99
CA PRO A 107 6.37 14.02 -2.09
C PRO A 107 5.27 14.97 -1.63
N VAL A 108 4.60 14.63 -0.52
CA VAL A 108 3.58 15.48 0.08
C VAL A 108 4.16 16.80 0.60
N ALA A 109 5.39 16.79 1.13
CA ALA A 109 6.05 18.00 1.60
C ALA A 109 6.36 18.93 0.43
N VAL A 110 6.82 18.38 -0.69
CA VAL A 110 7.04 19.13 -1.93
C VAL A 110 5.75 19.78 -2.42
N ALA A 111 4.66 19.03 -2.46
CA ALA A 111 3.36 19.58 -2.87
C ALA A 111 2.88 20.71 -1.93
N ILE A 112 3.13 20.61 -0.62
CA ILE A 112 2.76 21.67 0.35
C ILE A 112 3.59 22.93 0.12
N ASP A 113 4.86 22.81 -0.22
CA ASP A 113 5.72 23.95 -0.50
C ASP A 113 5.26 24.72 -1.77
N HIS A 114 4.51 24.04 -2.66
CA HIS A 114 3.85 24.67 -3.82
C HIS A 114 2.47 25.26 -3.49
N MET A 115 1.92 25.05 -2.28
CA MET A 115 0.68 25.68 -1.81
C MET A 115 0.95 27.10 -1.32
N GLY A 116 1.09 28.07 -2.22
CA GLY A 116 1.42 29.44 -1.85
C GLY A 116 1.21 30.43 -2.99
N HIS A 117 1.69 31.63 -2.76
CA HIS A 117 1.65 32.70 -3.75
C HIS A 117 3.05 32.92 -4.32
N ALA A 118 3.16 32.96 -5.65
CA ALA A 118 4.39 33.35 -6.32
C ALA A 118 4.60 34.87 -6.19
N ASP A 119 5.79 35.29 -5.78
CA ASP A 119 6.17 36.68 -5.80
C ASP A 119 6.55 37.14 -7.23
N ALA A 120 6.90 38.44 -7.39
CA ALA A 120 7.30 38.98 -8.67
C ALA A 120 8.56 38.35 -9.29
N THR A 121 9.31 37.56 -8.49
CA THR A 121 10.53 36.84 -8.91
C THR A 121 10.25 35.37 -9.26
N GLY A 122 8.99 34.92 -9.12
CA GLY A 122 8.59 33.54 -9.38
C GLY A 122 8.87 32.57 -8.24
N VAL A 123 9.31 33.06 -7.08
CA VAL A 123 9.50 32.24 -5.89
C VAL A 123 8.17 32.02 -5.19
N ILE A 124 7.82 30.75 -4.95
CA ILE A 124 6.59 30.40 -4.24
C ILE A 124 6.83 30.49 -2.73
N HIS A 125 6.04 31.34 -2.07
CA HIS A 125 6.00 31.45 -0.61
C HIS A 125 4.84 30.60 -0.09
N PRO A 126 5.11 29.48 0.63
CA PRO A 126 4.03 28.61 1.12
C PRO A 126 3.14 29.34 2.12
N ASP A 127 1.83 29.29 1.91
CA ASP A 127 0.84 29.90 2.82
C ASP A 127 0.77 29.16 4.18
N TYR A 128 1.20 27.91 4.20
CA TYR A 128 1.11 27.03 5.39
C TYR A 128 2.45 26.39 5.77
N PRO A 129 3.50 27.16 6.16
CA PRO A 129 4.82 26.59 6.47
C PRO A 129 4.80 25.62 7.68
N TRP A 130 3.84 25.80 8.60
CA TRP A 130 3.64 24.89 9.73
C TRP A 130 3.05 23.53 9.30
N LEU A 131 2.28 23.50 8.20
CA LEU A 131 1.59 22.31 7.71
C LEU A 131 2.58 21.26 7.25
N ASN A 132 3.67 21.65 6.60
CA ASN A 132 4.74 20.76 6.18
C ASN A 132 5.30 19.98 7.38
N ARG A 133 5.67 20.69 8.47
CA ARG A 133 6.17 20.04 9.69
C ARG A 133 5.13 19.14 10.35
N ALA A 134 3.88 19.57 10.42
CA ALA A 134 2.79 18.80 11.01
C ALA A 134 2.52 17.51 10.23
N ILE A 135 2.53 17.58 8.90
CA ILE A 135 2.31 16.41 8.02
C ILE A 135 3.49 15.44 8.11
N VAL A 136 4.74 15.93 8.10
CA VAL A 136 5.91 15.06 8.27
C VAL A 136 5.86 14.31 9.60
N LEU A 137 5.51 14.98 10.69
CA LEU A 137 5.31 14.33 11.99
C LEU A 137 4.17 13.30 11.95
N ALA A 138 3.05 13.64 11.33
CA ALA A 138 1.91 12.72 11.20
C ALA A 138 2.28 11.48 10.34
N ILE A 139 3.10 11.64 9.31
CA ILE A 139 3.64 10.54 8.50
C ILE A 139 4.53 9.62 9.34
N LEU A 140 5.41 10.18 10.18
CA LEU A 140 6.25 9.39 11.08
C LEU A 140 5.41 8.53 12.05
N PHE A 141 4.39 9.10 12.66
CA PHE A 141 3.46 8.33 13.49
C PHE A 141 2.70 7.27 12.68
N GLY A 142 2.32 7.60 11.44
CA GLY A 142 1.70 6.67 10.51
C GLY A 142 2.61 5.46 10.20
N TYR A 143 3.89 5.69 9.93
CA TYR A 143 4.87 4.61 9.73
C TYR A 143 5.00 3.71 10.96
N CYS A 144 5.10 4.27 12.15
CA CYS A 144 5.13 3.48 13.37
C CYS A 144 3.91 2.57 13.49
N SER A 145 2.72 3.10 13.23
CA SER A 145 1.46 2.35 13.27
C SER A 145 1.44 1.21 12.24
N VAL A 146 1.82 1.50 10.99
CA VAL A 146 1.85 0.49 9.90
C VAL A 146 2.86 -0.62 10.21
N ILE A 147 4.05 -0.28 10.68
CA ILE A 147 5.07 -1.26 11.06
C ILE A 147 4.56 -2.18 12.17
N MET A 148 3.89 -1.63 13.19
CA MET A 148 3.31 -2.43 14.27
C MET A 148 2.25 -3.41 13.76
N VAL A 149 1.33 -2.95 12.90
CA VAL A 149 0.26 -3.79 12.35
C VAL A 149 0.81 -4.88 11.43
N THR A 150 1.76 -4.54 10.57
CA THR A 150 2.38 -5.52 9.66
C THR A 150 3.18 -6.59 10.40
N LEU A 151 3.98 -6.22 11.41
CA LEU A 151 4.70 -7.18 12.25
C LEU A 151 3.75 -8.07 13.03
N LEU A 152 2.64 -7.54 13.52
CA LEU A 152 1.60 -8.32 14.18
C LEU A 152 0.97 -9.35 13.22
N GLY A 153 0.59 -8.94 12.01
CA GLY A 153 0.08 -9.82 10.97
C GLY A 153 1.08 -10.92 10.61
N GLN A 154 2.34 -10.53 10.38
CA GLN A 154 3.43 -11.45 10.08
C GLN A 154 3.56 -12.55 11.13
N SER A 155 3.63 -12.17 12.40
CA SER A 155 3.79 -13.14 13.50
C SER A 155 2.61 -14.10 13.63
N ARG A 156 1.39 -13.67 13.30
CA ARG A 156 0.18 -14.52 13.30
C ARG A 156 0.17 -15.52 12.15
N VAL A 157 0.60 -15.11 10.97
CA VAL A 157 0.74 -16.02 9.82
C VAL A 157 1.73 -17.12 10.15
N PHE A 158 2.90 -16.78 10.69
CA PHE A 158 3.92 -17.77 11.07
C PHE A 158 3.45 -18.69 12.21
N LEU A 159 2.68 -18.16 13.16
CA LEU A 159 2.05 -18.96 14.20
C LEU A 159 1.09 -20.00 13.60
N SER A 160 0.24 -19.59 12.65
CA SER A 160 -0.69 -20.50 11.97
C SER A 160 0.06 -21.57 11.18
N MET A 161 1.03 -21.16 10.35
CA MET A 161 1.86 -22.10 9.58
C MET A 161 2.60 -23.11 10.47
N SER A 162 3.09 -22.67 11.63
CA SER A 162 3.76 -23.56 12.58
C SER A 162 2.80 -24.55 13.24
N ARG A 163 1.55 -24.14 13.51
CA ARG A 163 0.50 -25.04 14.01
C ARG A 163 0.08 -26.07 12.98
N ASP A 164 0.11 -25.69 11.70
CA ASP A 164 -0.18 -26.58 10.56
C ASP A 164 1.01 -27.51 10.22
N GLY A 165 2.12 -27.43 10.97
CA GLY A 165 3.30 -28.26 10.77
C GLY A 165 4.22 -27.82 9.62
N LEU A 166 3.96 -26.67 9.01
CA LEU A 166 4.74 -26.13 7.89
C LEU A 166 6.03 -25.42 8.34
N LEU A 167 6.08 -24.99 9.59
CA LEU A 167 7.22 -24.28 10.20
C LEU A 167 7.63 -24.92 11.55
N PRO A 168 8.89 -24.71 11.97
CA PRO A 168 9.36 -25.22 13.26
C PRO A 168 8.49 -24.79 14.45
N PRO A 169 8.35 -25.62 15.51
CA PRO A 169 7.53 -25.32 16.68
C PRO A 169 7.94 -24.06 17.46
N PHE A 170 9.13 -23.53 17.18
CA PHE A 170 9.59 -22.26 17.74
C PHE A 170 8.62 -21.11 17.48
N PHE A 171 8.01 -21.06 16.28
CA PHE A 171 7.07 -20.02 15.90
C PHE A 171 5.68 -20.17 16.53
N SER A 172 5.34 -21.36 17.05
CA SER A 172 4.05 -21.61 17.71
C SER A 172 4.05 -21.27 19.19
N LYS A 173 5.22 -20.94 19.79
CA LYS A 173 5.32 -20.62 21.20
C LYS A 173 4.71 -19.26 21.52
N ILE A 174 3.68 -19.26 22.34
CA ILE A 174 3.00 -18.06 22.83
C ILE A 174 3.55 -17.70 24.21
N HIS A 175 3.83 -16.42 24.43
CA HIS A 175 4.28 -15.94 25.74
C HIS A 175 3.12 -16.00 26.75
N GLU A 176 3.33 -16.63 27.91
CA GLU A 176 2.28 -16.89 28.90
C GLU A 176 1.57 -15.62 29.39
N LYS A 177 2.34 -14.56 29.69
CA LYS A 177 1.82 -13.30 30.23
C LYS A 177 1.14 -12.43 29.16
N TYR A 178 1.78 -12.26 28.00
CA TYR A 178 1.33 -11.32 26.96
C TYR A 178 0.45 -11.96 25.88
N ARG A 179 0.33 -13.29 25.89
CA ARG A 179 -0.44 -14.09 24.91
C ARG A 179 -0.13 -13.76 23.45
N THR A 180 1.12 -13.38 23.19
CA THR A 180 1.63 -13.03 21.86
C THR A 180 2.80 -13.93 21.50
N PRO A 181 3.11 -14.18 20.21
CA PRO A 181 4.26 -14.94 19.75
C PRO A 181 5.56 -14.11 19.91
N ALA A 182 5.98 -13.86 21.15
CA ALA A 182 7.08 -12.95 21.48
C ALA A 182 8.41 -13.36 20.83
N HIS A 183 8.70 -14.67 20.74
CA HIS A 183 9.92 -15.18 20.10
C HIS A 183 9.95 -14.87 18.60
N SER A 184 8.82 -15.03 17.91
CA SER A 184 8.68 -14.68 16.50
C SER A 184 8.84 -13.17 16.28
N ASN A 185 8.23 -12.35 17.14
CA ASN A 185 8.34 -10.89 17.07
C ASN A 185 9.79 -10.42 17.27
N LEU A 186 10.50 -11.00 18.22
CA LEU A 186 11.91 -10.68 18.46
C LEU A 186 12.79 -11.07 17.26
N LEU A 187 12.57 -12.24 16.69
CA LEU A 187 13.27 -12.70 15.50
C LEU A 187 13.03 -11.76 14.33
N PHE A 188 11.76 -11.40 14.07
CA PHE A 188 11.43 -10.46 13.00
C PHE A 188 11.98 -9.07 13.25
N MET A 189 12.01 -8.58 14.48
CA MET A 189 12.64 -7.31 14.82
C MET A 189 14.11 -7.29 14.41
N VAL A 190 14.86 -8.36 14.68
CA VAL A 190 16.28 -8.46 14.32
C VAL A 190 16.45 -8.57 12.79
N ILE A 191 15.68 -9.43 12.13
CA ILE A 191 15.78 -9.64 10.67
C ILE A 191 15.36 -8.37 9.92
N VAL A 192 14.19 -7.83 10.22
CA VAL A 192 13.66 -6.64 9.53
C VAL A 192 14.51 -5.41 9.83
N GLY A 193 14.94 -5.23 11.10
CA GLY A 193 15.84 -4.14 11.47
C GLY A 193 17.20 -4.23 10.78
N GLY A 194 17.75 -5.43 10.68
CA GLY A 194 18.99 -5.68 9.95
C GLY A 194 18.84 -5.40 8.45
N LEU A 195 17.78 -5.92 7.82
CA LEU A 195 17.52 -5.64 6.40
C LEU A 195 17.30 -4.15 6.14
N ALA A 196 16.56 -3.46 7.01
CA ALA A 196 16.30 -2.03 6.87
C ALA A 196 17.59 -1.17 6.96
N ALA A 197 18.61 -1.66 7.67
CA ALA A 197 19.88 -0.96 7.78
C ALA A 197 20.74 -1.07 6.50
N PHE A 198 20.60 -2.16 5.74
CA PHE A 198 21.50 -2.46 4.60
C PHE A 198 20.80 -2.39 3.23
N VAL A 199 19.47 -2.59 3.18
CA VAL A 199 18.73 -2.66 1.91
C VAL A 199 18.12 -1.27 1.61
N PRO A 200 18.42 -0.67 0.43
CA PRO A 200 17.79 0.57 0.01
C PRO A 200 16.26 0.41 -0.10
N ALA A 201 15.52 1.42 0.38
CA ALA A 201 14.05 1.40 0.41
C ALA A 201 13.42 1.11 -0.97
N ARG A 202 14.03 1.63 -2.06
CA ARG A 202 13.61 1.37 -3.43
C ARG A 202 13.63 -0.13 -3.76
N VAL A 203 14.75 -0.80 -3.47
CA VAL A 203 14.91 -2.23 -3.74
C VAL A 203 13.92 -3.05 -2.92
N ALA A 204 13.76 -2.73 -1.63
CA ALA A 204 12.78 -3.38 -0.77
C ALA A 204 11.35 -3.21 -1.30
N GLY A 205 10.98 -2.02 -1.77
CA GLY A 205 9.68 -1.75 -2.36
C GLY A 205 9.43 -2.55 -3.65
N GLU A 206 10.40 -2.57 -4.57
CA GLU A 206 10.30 -3.33 -5.81
C GLU A 206 10.16 -4.84 -5.54
N MET A 207 10.99 -5.40 -4.65
CA MET A 207 10.92 -6.82 -4.25
C MET A 207 9.58 -7.17 -3.61
N THR A 208 9.07 -6.30 -2.75
CA THR A 208 7.76 -6.50 -2.09
C THR A 208 6.63 -6.48 -3.12
N SER A 209 6.63 -5.53 -4.04
CA SER A 209 5.61 -5.46 -5.10
C SER A 209 5.60 -6.71 -5.98
N ILE A 210 6.77 -7.15 -6.44
CA ILE A 210 6.90 -8.36 -7.27
C ILE A 210 6.41 -9.59 -6.50
N GLY A 211 6.89 -9.77 -5.26
CA GLY A 211 6.50 -10.92 -4.43
C GLY A 211 5.00 -10.96 -4.15
N THR A 212 4.40 -9.81 -3.89
CA THR A 212 2.97 -9.72 -3.58
C THR A 212 2.11 -9.95 -4.81
N LEU A 213 2.45 -9.36 -5.96
CA LEU A 213 1.75 -9.61 -7.22
C LEU A 213 1.82 -11.10 -7.60
N PHE A 214 2.97 -11.73 -7.42
CA PHE A 214 3.12 -13.17 -7.64
C PHE A 214 2.25 -13.98 -6.69
N ALA A 215 2.21 -13.64 -5.41
CA ALA A 215 1.34 -14.32 -4.43
C ALA A 215 -0.15 -14.20 -4.81
N PHE A 216 -0.61 -13.02 -5.24
CA PHE A 216 -2.01 -12.86 -5.67
C PHE A 216 -2.32 -13.60 -6.97
N THR A 217 -1.37 -13.68 -7.89
CA THR A 217 -1.49 -14.55 -9.08
C THR A 217 -1.72 -16.01 -8.67
N LEU A 218 -0.93 -16.52 -7.72
CA LEU A 218 -1.13 -17.87 -7.18
C LEU A 218 -2.50 -18.05 -6.50
N VAL A 219 -2.97 -17.05 -5.76
CA VAL A 219 -4.31 -17.07 -5.15
C VAL A 219 -5.40 -17.14 -6.22
N CYS A 220 -5.29 -16.35 -7.27
CA CYS A 220 -6.24 -16.38 -8.39
C CYS A 220 -6.26 -17.75 -9.08
N ALA A 221 -5.09 -18.34 -9.32
CA ALA A 221 -4.97 -19.69 -9.86
C ALA A 221 -5.56 -20.75 -8.92
N ALA A 222 -5.29 -20.63 -7.60
CA ALA A 222 -5.84 -21.52 -6.60
C ALA A 222 -7.38 -21.48 -6.56
N VAL A 223 -7.99 -20.31 -6.71
CA VAL A 223 -9.46 -20.18 -6.80
C VAL A 223 -10.02 -20.99 -7.97
N LEU A 224 -9.37 -20.95 -9.15
CA LEU A 224 -9.80 -21.74 -10.31
C LEU A 224 -9.68 -23.25 -10.07
N ILE A 225 -8.54 -23.68 -9.51
CA ILE A 225 -8.27 -25.09 -9.21
C ILE A 225 -9.28 -25.62 -8.19
N VAL A 226 -9.46 -24.92 -7.07
CA VAL A 226 -10.38 -25.34 -5.99
C VAL A 226 -11.83 -25.35 -6.47
N ARG A 227 -12.22 -24.44 -7.37
CA ARG A 227 -13.57 -24.47 -7.97
C ARG A 227 -13.80 -25.72 -8.80
N LYS A 228 -12.77 -26.19 -9.51
CA LYS A 228 -12.85 -27.40 -10.35
C LYS A 228 -12.74 -28.69 -9.51
N SER A 229 -11.81 -28.69 -8.56
CA SER A 229 -11.50 -29.91 -7.77
C SER A 229 -12.52 -30.19 -6.65
N MET A 230 -13.13 -29.14 -6.10
CA MET A 230 -14.05 -29.24 -4.96
C MET A 230 -15.34 -28.44 -5.22
N PRO A 231 -16.21 -28.87 -6.16
CA PRO A 231 -17.41 -28.12 -6.54
C PRO A 231 -18.43 -28.01 -5.40
N ASP A 232 -18.55 -29.03 -4.56
CA ASP A 232 -19.61 -29.19 -3.55
C ASP A 232 -19.31 -28.51 -2.21
N VAL A 233 -18.10 -27.95 -2.03
CA VAL A 233 -17.75 -27.25 -0.79
C VAL A 233 -18.62 -26.00 -0.62
N HIS A 234 -19.29 -25.91 0.53
CA HIS A 234 -20.08 -24.72 0.88
C HIS A 234 -19.16 -23.49 1.04
N ARG A 235 -19.38 -22.48 0.20
CA ARG A 235 -18.64 -21.23 0.20
C ARG A 235 -19.52 -20.10 0.70
N ALA A 236 -19.09 -19.44 1.77
CA ALA A 236 -19.80 -18.28 2.33
C ALA A 236 -19.77 -17.07 1.37
N PHE A 237 -18.66 -16.89 0.65
CA PHE A 237 -18.51 -15.92 -0.42
C PHE A 237 -18.16 -16.62 -1.73
N LYS A 238 -18.90 -16.31 -2.76
CA LYS A 238 -18.66 -16.84 -4.12
C LYS A 238 -18.10 -15.72 -4.99
N THR A 239 -16.87 -15.87 -5.45
CA THR A 239 -16.27 -14.94 -6.43
C THR A 239 -17.20 -14.79 -7.63
N PRO A 240 -17.63 -13.56 -8.00
CA PRO A 240 -18.49 -13.34 -9.15
C PRO A 240 -17.72 -13.63 -10.44
N PHE A 241 -18.47 -13.92 -11.52
CA PHE A 241 -17.95 -14.09 -12.88
C PHE A 241 -16.72 -15.01 -13.00
N VAL A 242 -16.71 -16.15 -12.30
CA VAL A 242 -15.70 -17.19 -12.51
C VAL A 242 -16.00 -17.92 -13.83
N PRO A 243 -15.02 -18.14 -14.75
CA PRO A 243 -13.56 -18.01 -14.54
C PRO A 243 -12.96 -16.65 -14.87
N THR A 244 -13.72 -15.68 -15.39
CA THR A 244 -13.20 -14.43 -15.96
C THR A 244 -12.40 -13.60 -14.95
N VAL A 245 -12.96 -13.33 -13.76
CA VAL A 245 -12.30 -12.49 -12.74
C VAL A 245 -10.98 -13.09 -12.26
N PRO A 246 -10.86 -14.38 -11.90
CA PRO A 246 -9.57 -14.98 -11.56
C PRO A 246 -8.57 -14.98 -12.72
N ILE A 247 -9.01 -15.17 -13.97
CA ILE A 247 -8.11 -15.12 -15.15
C ILE A 247 -7.53 -13.72 -15.35
N LEU A 248 -8.34 -12.67 -15.14
CA LEU A 248 -7.86 -11.29 -15.22
C LEU A 248 -6.89 -10.92 -14.09
N GLY A 249 -6.90 -11.66 -12.99
CA GLY A 249 -5.97 -11.48 -11.88
C GLY A 249 -4.67 -12.29 -12.01
N ILE A 250 -4.54 -13.12 -13.03
CA ILE A 250 -3.32 -13.88 -13.38
C ILE A 250 -2.49 -13.09 -14.39
#